data_30be228eff9eb0ffee24beae277d3e0a
#
_entry.id   30be228eff9eb0ffee24beae277d3e0a
#
_cell.length_a   1.000
_cell.length_b   1.000
_cell.length_c   1.000
_cell.angle_alpha   90.00
_cell.angle_beta   90.00
_cell.angle_gamma   90.00
#
_symmetry.space_group_name_H-M   'P 1'
#
loop_
_entity.id
_entity.type
_entity.pdbx_description
1 polymer ?
#
loop_
_entity_poly.entity_id
_entity_poly.type
_entity_poly.pdbx_seq_one_letter_code
_entity_poly.pdbx_strand_id
1 'polypeptide(L)'
;MNRRALLLSATALAIGACAAPGPIAPMPSEPVTPPPADPNDAGFDTALYRAVAAEPGNQFVSPYSVAAAFALLYPGAGGETGAEIAHVFGFDASPQTEAQRTRASADALRAETGGSELNIANAAWVERTMSLRPEYARTIRDEIGGMIEPVDFIRNQGEALRQINAWAARETRNRIPQILTTRDPDRRLVLTNAVYFKGKWSDQFAANATQDGRFYTGASTHVPARLMRQLTSARYFETPRFQAADFDYDQGAFALAVFLPRERTGLAAFERDLTGARLDQYMSQLASAERPRLDLTLPKVEMEAEYSLVAHLRAMGVRAAFTPAADFAAITADEGLMVSDVIHKTFLAIDEEGTEAAAVTAIDVVTTAAPSGPPPPPPIEFKADRPFFIVLHHKPTRTRLFIGRVASV
;
A
#
# COMPACT_ATOMS: atom_id res chain seq x y z
N MET A 1 -67.17 -2.89 -72.74
CA MET A 1 -68.26 -2.09 -72.19
C MET A 1 -67.93 -1.73 -70.70
N ASN A 2 -67.72 -0.47 -70.54
CA ASN A 2 -67.78 0.42 -69.37
C ASN A 2 -68.08 -0.14 -67.97
N ARG A 3 -67.29 0.23 -67.02
CA ARG A 3 -67.68 1.24 -66.01
C ARG A 3 -66.47 1.61 -65.09
N ARG A 4 -66.17 2.90 -65.10
CA ARG A 4 -65.30 3.60 -64.19
C ARG A 4 -65.98 3.66 -62.80
N ALA A 5 -65.23 3.43 -61.72
CA ALA A 5 -65.58 3.86 -60.38
C ALA A 5 -64.46 4.71 -59.79
N LEU A 6 -64.81 5.93 -59.46
CA LEU A 6 -63.98 6.87 -58.70
C LEU A 6 -63.84 6.37 -57.24
N LEU A 7 -62.64 6.41 -56.70
CA LEU A 7 -62.41 6.31 -55.28
C LEU A 7 -61.87 7.63 -54.77
N LEU A 8 -62.62 8.25 -53.89
CA LEU A 8 -62.24 9.45 -53.11
C LEU A 8 -61.20 9.07 -52.08
N SER A 9 -60.09 9.81 -52.10
CA SER A 9 -59.05 9.70 -51.06
C SER A 9 -59.43 10.60 -49.87
N ALA A 10 -59.67 9.98 -48.70
CA ALA A 10 -59.78 10.68 -47.41
C ALA A 10 -58.40 10.70 -46.77
N THR A 11 -57.86 11.91 -46.62
CA THR A 11 -56.60 12.17 -45.91
C THR A 11 -56.90 12.18 -44.38
N ALA A 12 -56.50 11.18 -43.64
CA ALA A 12 -56.53 11.17 -42.18
C ALA A 12 -55.25 11.80 -41.62
N LEU A 13 -55.43 12.88 -40.89
CA LEU A 13 -54.33 13.54 -40.13
C LEU A 13 -54.04 12.65 -38.90
N ALA A 14 -52.87 12.00 -38.88
CA ALA A 14 -52.38 11.29 -37.68
C ALA A 14 -51.71 12.30 -36.75
N ILE A 15 -52.33 12.52 -35.59
CA ILE A 15 -51.72 13.23 -34.45
C ILE A 15 -50.68 12.27 -33.82
N GLY A 16 -49.39 12.60 -33.97
CA GLY A 16 -48.31 11.85 -33.35
C GLY A 16 -48.34 12.04 -31.82
N ALA A 17 -48.67 11.00 -31.10
CA ALA A 17 -48.42 10.92 -29.64
C ALA A 17 -46.94 10.75 -29.39
N CYS A 18 -46.31 11.72 -28.71
CA CYS A 18 -44.97 11.56 -28.16
C CYS A 18 -44.97 10.46 -27.12
N ALA A 19 -44.46 9.30 -27.45
CA ALA A 19 -44.18 8.25 -26.48
C ALA A 19 -43.00 8.70 -25.60
N ALA A 20 -43.22 8.70 -24.28
CA ALA A 20 -42.18 8.90 -23.28
C ALA A 20 -41.13 7.78 -23.41
N PRO A 21 -39.79 8.07 -23.26
CA PRO A 21 -38.77 7.01 -23.29
C PRO A 21 -39.04 6.04 -22.14
N GLY A 22 -39.17 4.76 -22.47
CA GLY A 22 -39.28 3.68 -21.49
C GLY A 22 -38.01 3.58 -20.65
N PRO A 23 -38.10 2.94 -19.46
CA PRO A 23 -36.94 2.77 -18.60
C PRO A 23 -35.84 1.99 -19.35
N ILE A 24 -34.66 2.58 -19.37
CA ILE A 24 -33.45 1.95 -19.93
C ILE A 24 -33.19 0.68 -19.08
N ALA A 25 -33.28 -0.48 -19.70
CA ALA A 25 -32.88 -1.73 -19.05
C ALA A 25 -31.39 -1.63 -18.65
N PRO A 26 -31.03 -2.04 -17.42
CA PRO A 26 -29.63 -2.05 -17.02
C PRO A 26 -28.85 -2.95 -17.99
N MET A 27 -27.78 -2.41 -18.57
CA MET A 27 -26.85 -3.22 -19.36
C MET A 27 -26.29 -4.33 -18.46
N PRO A 28 -26.17 -5.57 -18.96
CA PRO A 28 -25.49 -6.61 -18.22
C PRO A 28 -24.06 -6.11 -17.91
N SER A 29 -23.73 -5.97 -16.63
CA SER A 29 -22.36 -5.70 -16.20
C SER A 29 -21.50 -6.86 -16.70
N GLU A 30 -20.47 -6.55 -17.49
CA GLU A 30 -19.44 -7.53 -17.81
C GLU A 30 -18.91 -8.16 -16.51
N PRO A 31 -18.63 -9.46 -16.49
CA PRO A 31 -18.05 -10.08 -15.30
C PRO A 31 -16.72 -9.37 -15.01
N VAL A 32 -16.70 -8.58 -13.95
CA VAL A 32 -15.47 -7.95 -13.45
C VAL A 32 -14.54 -9.12 -13.10
N THR A 33 -13.50 -9.32 -13.89
CA THR A 33 -12.42 -10.26 -13.55
C THR A 33 -11.91 -9.82 -12.17
N PRO A 34 -11.92 -10.70 -11.15
CA PRO A 34 -11.41 -10.31 -9.84
C PRO A 34 -9.96 -9.83 -10.00
N PRO A 35 -9.56 -8.76 -9.30
CA PRO A 35 -8.19 -8.29 -9.35
C PRO A 35 -7.25 -9.44 -8.99
N PRO A 36 -6.00 -9.44 -9.49
CA PRO A 36 -5.02 -10.45 -9.13
C PRO A 36 -4.91 -10.53 -7.61
N ALA A 37 -4.81 -11.77 -7.09
CA ALA A 37 -4.78 -11.98 -5.65
C ALA A 37 -3.62 -11.20 -5.02
N ASP A 38 -3.92 -10.51 -3.92
CA ASP A 38 -2.91 -9.77 -3.14
C ASP A 38 -1.92 -10.78 -2.53
N PRO A 39 -0.60 -10.59 -2.65
CA PRO A 39 0.38 -11.42 -1.96
C PRO A 39 0.18 -11.47 -0.43
N ASN A 40 -0.60 -10.54 0.13
CA ASN A 40 -0.97 -10.54 1.55
C ASN A 40 -2.16 -11.47 1.89
N ASP A 41 -2.79 -12.14 0.95
CA ASP A 41 -3.95 -13.01 1.19
C ASP A 41 -3.67 -14.14 2.19
N ALA A 42 -2.40 -14.56 2.31
CA ALA A 42 -1.97 -15.56 3.29
C ALA A 42 -1.80 -15.02 4.72
N GLY A 43 -2.09 -13.74 4.97
CA GLY A 43 -1.85 -13.10 6.28
C GLY A 43 -0.39 -12.72 6.51
N PHE A 44 0.45 -12.78 5.46
CA PHE A 44 1.86 -12.39 5.51
C PHE A 44 2.04 -10.96 6.03
N ASP A 45 1.16 -10.04 5.62
CA ASP A 45 1.18 -8.64 5.99
C ASP A 45 1.14 -8.42 7.53
N THR A 46 0.19 -9.04 8.19
CA THR A 46 0.05 -8.95 9.65
C THR A 46 1.12 -9.74 10.37
N ALA A 47 1.62 -10.84 9.80
CA ALA A 47 2.73 -11.61 10.34
C ALA A 47 4.03 -10.81 10.31
N LEU A 48 4.35 -10.16 9.18
CA LEU A 48 5.52 -9.29 9.05
C LEU A 48 5.42 -8.08 9.98
N TYR A 49 4.24 -7.41 10.00
CA TYR A 49 4.02 -6.29 10.91
C TYR A 49 4.28 -6.68 12.38
N ARG A 50 3.74 -7.81 12.84
CA ARG A 50 3.96 -8.29 14.20
C ARG A 50 5.42 -8.59 14.52
N ALA A 51 6.15 -9.12 13.52
CA ALA A 51 7.57 -9.40 13.67
C ALA A 51 8.37 -8.13 13.92
N VAL A 52 8.10 -7.04 13.17
CA VAL A 52 8.78 -5.75 13.34
C VAL A 52 8.21 -4.93 14.51
N ALA A 53 6.93 -5.09 14.85
CA ALA A 53 6.27 -4.38 15.93
C ALA A 53 6.69 -4.84 17.33
N ALA A 54 7.51 -5.88 17.44
CA ALA A 54 8.17 -6.26 18.71
C ALA A 54 9.08 -5.12 19.23
N GLU A 55 9.65 -4.33 18.35
CA GLU A 55 10.43 -3.15 18.72
C GLU A 55 9.51 -1.97 19.13
N PRO A 56 9.92 -1.17 20.14
CA PRO A 56 9.13 -0.03 20.57
C PRO A 56 9.11 1.11 19.55
N GLY A 57 8.20 2.09 19.74
CA GLY A 57 8.12 3.29 18.91
C GLY A 57 7.26 3.13 17.68
N ASN A 58 7.42 4.05 16.73
CA ASN A 58 6.74 4.01 15.44
C ASN A 58 7.24 2.85 14.61
N GLN A 59 6.33 2.16 13.94
CA GLN A 59 6.65 1.06 13.03
C GLN A 59 5.88 1.25 11.74
N PHE A 60 6.53 1.06 10.60
CA PHE A 60 5.91 1.26 9.30
C PHE A 60 6.60 0.38 8.26
N VAL A 61 5.93 -0.64 7.78
CA VAL A 61 6.46 -1.66 6.88
C VAL A 61 5.55 -1.81 5.66
N SER A 62 6.14 -2.14 4.52
CA SER A 62 5.40 -2.49 3.30
C SER A 62 5.47 -3.99 3.03
N PRO A 63 4.50 -4.77 3.50
CA PRO A 63 4.48 -6.21 3.23
C PRO A 63 4.41 -6.54 1.75
N TYR A 64 3.59 -5.78 1.00
CA TYR A 64 3.49 -5.91 -0.45
C TYR A 64 4.86 -5.82 -1.13
N SER A 65 5.65 -4.83 -0.74
CA SER A 65 6.94 -4.59 -1.35
C SER A 65 7.98 -5.65 -0.98
N VAL A 66 7.96 -6.14 0.26
CA VAL A 66 8.82 -7.24 0.69
C VAL A 66 8.46 -8.53 -0.05
N ALA A 67 7.17 -8.84 -0.20
CA ALA A 67 6.72 -9.98 -1.00
C ALA A 67 7.17 -9.85 -2.46
N ALA A 68 7.02 -8.67 -3.06
CA ALA A 68 7.47 -8.41 -4.43
C ALA A 68 9.00 -8.55 -4.60
N ALA A 69 9.81 -8.23 -3.58
CA ALA A 69 11.25 -8.49 -3.60
C ALA A 69 11.56 -9.99 -3.60
N PHE A 70 10.84 -10.79 -2.82
CA PHE A 70 11.01 -12.25 -2.82
C PHE A 70 10.45 -12.91 -4.08
N ALA A 71 9.48 -12.31 -4.73
CA ALA A 71 9.03 -12.76 -6.05
C ALA A 71 10.15 -12.68 -7.12
N LEU A 72 11.17 -11.83 -6.93
CA LEU A 72 12.37 -11.84 -7.77
C LEU A 72 13.19 -13.11 -7.57
N LEU A 73 13.28 -13.65 -6.35
CA LEU A 73 14.08 -14.83 -6.04
C LEU A 73 13.34 -16.14 -6.36
N TYR A 74 12.04 -16.15 -6.23
CA TYR A 74 11.24 -17.36 -6.27
C TYR A 74 11.41 -18.19 -7.56
N PRO A 75 11.48 -17.61 -8.78
CA PRO A 75 11.75 -18.38 -10.00
C PRO A 75 13.13 -19.05 -10.02
N GLY A 76 14.04 -18.58 -9.15
CA GLY A 76 15.38 -19.12 -9.02
C GLY A 76 15.58 -20.09 -7.86
N ALA A 77 14.56 -20.23 -6.99
CA ALA A 77 14.60 -21.03 -5.78
C ALA A 77 14.06 -22.43 -5.99
N GLY A 78 14.87 -23.46 -5.67
CA GLY A 78 14.51 -24.86 -5.74
C GLY A 78 14.27 -25.48 -4.37
N GLY A 79 13.82 -26.76 -4.37
CA GLY A 79 13.74 -27.60 -3.18
C GLY A 79 13.06 -26.95 -1.98
N GLU A 80 13.69 -27.08 -0.81
CA GLU A 80 13.22 -26.51 0.45
C GLU A 80 13.22 -24.98 0.43
N THR A 81 14.20 -24.35 -0.24
CA THR A 81 14.29 -22.90 -0.36
C THR A 81 13.05 -22.31 -1.04
N GLY A 82 12.64 -22.89 -2.18
CA GLY A 82 11.43 -22.47 -2.88
C GLY A 82 10.15 -22.75 -2.10
N ALA A 83 10.08 -23.92 -1.46
CA ALA A 83 8.92 -24.30 -0.65
C ALA A 83 8.69 -23.38 0.56
N GLU A 84 9.74 -23.02 1.29
CA GLU A 84 9.66 -22.09 2.42
C GLU A 84 9.24 -20.69 1.97
N ILE A 85 9.82 -20.17 0.86
CA ILE A 85 9.43 -18.89 0.27
C ILE A 85 7.95 -18.92 -0.11
N ALA A 86 7.51 -19.91 -0.89
CA ALA A 86 6.12 -20.04 -1.31
C ALA A 86 5.15 -20.09 -0.11
N HIS A 87 5.49 -20.87 0.90
CA HIS A 87 4.65 -21.01 2.09
C HIS A 87 4.51 -19.70 2.89
N VAL A 88 5.62 -19.02 3.15
CA VAL A 88 5.62 -17.80 3.99
C VAL A 88 4.96 -16.64 3.29
N PHE A 89 5.19 -16.47 1.98
CA PHE A 89 4.64 -15.36 1.21
C PHE A 89 3.27 -15.68 0.57
N GLY A 90 2.79 -16.92 0.66
CA GLY A 90 1.56 -17.36 0.02
C GLY A 90 1.64 -17.36 -1.51
N PHE A 91 2.82 -17.64 -2.05
CA PHE A 91 3.04 -17.67 -3.49
C PHE A 91 2.41 -18.90 -4.13
N ASP A 92 2.04 -18.77 -5.40
CA ASP A 92 1.59 -19.91 -6.21
C ASP A 92 2.69 -20.98 -6.29
N ALA A 93 2.31 -22.24 -6.31
CA ALA A 93 3.25 -23.35 -6.42
C ALA A 93 4.06 -23.32 -7.73
N SER A 94 3.55 -22.66 -8.77
CA SER A 94 4.27 -22.40 -10.02
C SER A 94 4.98 -21.06 -9.96
N PRO A 95 6.32 -21.01 -9.96
CA PRO A 95 7.06 -19.76 -9.99
C PRO A 95 6.71 -18.86 -11.19
N GLN A 96 6.35 -19.47 -12.33
CA GLN A 96 5.95 -18.71 -13.52
C GLN A 96 4.57 -18.07 -13.34
N THR A 97 3.61 -18.78 -12.74
CA THR A 97 2.31 -18.20 -12.41
C THR A 97 2.48 -17.03 -11.42
N GLU A 98 3.34 -17.20 -10.41
CA GLU A 98 3.62 -16.14 -9.45
C GLU A 98 4.30 -14.93 -10.09
N ALA A 99 5.23 -15.12 -11.01
CA ALA A 99 5.86 -14.03 -11.77
C ALA A 99 4.80 -13.18 -12.51
N GLN A 100 3.88 -13.85 -13.21
CA GLN A 100 2.77 -13.19 -13.93
C GLN A 100 1.83 -12.46 -12.96
N ARG A 101 1.51 -13.09 -11.83
CA ARG A 101 0.67 -12.51 -10.79
C ARG A 101 1.30 -11.25 -10.19
N THR A 102 2.59 -11.31 -9.85
CA THR A 102 3.36 -10.17 -9.33
C THR A 102 3.37 -9.02 -10.34
N ARG A 103 3.62 -9.32 -11.62
CA ARG A 103 3.59 -8.32 -12.68
C ARG A 103 2.20 -7.69 -12.83
N ALA A 104 1.16 -8.51 -12.92
CA ALA A 104 -0.22 -8.02 -13.07
C ALA A 104 -0.64 -7.15 -11.88
N SER A 105 -0.26 -7.50 -10.65
CA SER A 105 -0.50 -6.71 -9.46
C SER A 105 0.19 -5.34 -9.53
N ALA A 106 1.48 -5.32 -9.93
CA ALA A 106 2.23 -4.08 -10.08
C ALA A 106 1.65 -3.17 -11.19
N ASP A 107 1.23 -3.76 -12.31
CA ASP A 107 0.63 -3.01 -13.41
C ASP A 107 -0.76 -2.45 -13.03
N ALA A 108 -1.56 -3.19 -12.27
CA ALA A 108 -2.86 -2.72 -11.76
C ALA A 108 -2.70 -1.54 -10.79
N LEU A 109 -1.68 -1.57 -9.92
CA LEU A 109 -1.36 -0.44 -9.04
C LEU A 109 -0.93 0.81 -9.81
N ARG A 110 -0.19 0.65 -10.92
CA ARG A 110 0.25 1.78 -11.76
C ARG A 110 -0.86 2.33 -12.64
N ALA A 111 -1.81 1.49 -13.04
CA ALA A 111 -2.90 1.89 -13.93
C ALA A 111 -3.89 2.88 -13.28
N GLU A 112 -4.10 2.77 -11.97
CA GLU A 112 -5.10 3.55 -11.24
C GLU A 112 -4.47 4.27 -10.04
N THR A 113 -3.68 5.31 -10.28
CA THR A 113 -3.05 6.08 -9.21
C THR A 113 -3.93 7.21 -8.67
N GLY A 114 -4.98 7.61 -9.41
CA GLY A 114 -5.88 8.68 -8.98
C GLY A 114 -5.22 10.04 -8.77
N GLY A 115 -4.04 10.25 -9.34
CA GLY A 115 -3.24 11.47 -9.15
C GLY A 115 -2.14 11.35 -8.10
N SER A 116 -2.18 10.31 -7.28
CA SER A 116 -1.10 9.99 -6.33
C SER A 116 0.11 9.38 -7.05
N GLU A 117 1.26 9.45 -6.42
CA GLU A 117 2.50 8.90 -6.91
C GLU A 117 2.95 7.75 -6.01
N LEU A 118 3.08 6.57 -6.61
CA LEU A 118 3.57 5.38 -5.95
C LEU A 118 4.77 4.84 -6.71
N ASN A 119 5.91 4.70 -6.04
CA ASN A 119 7.05 3.96 -6.56
C ASN A 119 7.44 2.84 -5.61
N ILE A 120 7.37 1.61 -6.10
CA ILE A 120 7.78 0.39 -5.40
C ILE A 120 8.99 -0.13 -6.15
N ALA A 121 10.16 0.06 -5.56
CA ALA A 121 11.42 -0.30 -6.17
C ALA A 121 12.04 -1.49 -5.43
N ASN A 122 12.19 -2.59 -6.17
CA ASN A 122 12.81 -3.83 -5.70
C ASN A 122 14.02 -4.16 -6.55
N ALA A 123 15.13 -4.47 -5.91
CA ALA A 123 16.34 -4.89 -6.60
C ALA A 123 17.03 -6.05 -5.88
N ALA A 124 17.53 -6.97 -6.68
CA ALA A 124 18.46 -8.02 -6.26
C ALA A 124 19.88 -7.63 -6.72
N TRP A 125 20.80 -7.55 -5.78
CA TRP A 125 22.20 -7.22 -6.02
C TRP A 125 23.03 -8.47 -5.80
N VAL A 126 23.66 -8.95 -6.87
CA VAL A 126 24.41 -10.21 -6.85
C VAL A 126 25.89 -9.93 -6.98
N GLU A 127 26.71 -10.68 -6.21
CA GLU A 127 28.18 -10.60 -6.36
C GLU A 127 28.57 -10.87 -7.82
N ARG A 128 29.31 -9.94 -8.40
CA ARG A 128 29.65 -9.92 -9.83
C ARG A 128 30.48 -11.11 -10.33
N THR A 129 31.18 -11.81 -9.41
CA THR A 129 31.93 -13.02 -9.75
C THR A 129 31.03 -14.22 -9.99
N MET A 130 29.75 -14.15 -9.61
CA MET A 130 28.78 -15.21 -9.85
C MET A 130 28.18 -15.11 -11.25
N SER A 131 28.11 -16.23 -11.94
CA SER A 131 27.63 -16.33 -13.32
C SER A 131 26.13 -16.48 -13.35
N LEU A 132 25.40 -15.37 -13.48
CA LEU A 132 23.93 -15.40 -13.59
C LEU A 132 23.49 -16.15 -14.84
N ARG A 133 22.48 -17.02 -14.68
CA ARG A 133 21.85 -17.71 -15.79
C ARG A 133 21.04 -16.74 -16.65
N PRO A 134 21.25 -16.72 -17.97
CA PRO A 134 20.56 -15.79 -18.86
C PRO A 134 19.03 -15.97 -18.83
N GLU A 135 18.54 -17.20 -18.64
CA GLU A 135 17.12 -17.51 -18.54
C GLU A 135 16.50 -16.82 -17.34
N TYR A 136 17.13 -16.93 -16.17
CA TYR A 136 16.66 -16.30 -14.95
C TYR A 136 16.64 -14.78 -15.08
N ALA A 137 17.73 -14.18 -15.60
CA ALA A 137 17.79 -12.74 -15.80
C ALA A 137 16.68 -12.24 -16.76
N ARG A 138 16.31 -13.04 -17.78
CA ARG A 138 15.16 -12.72 -18.65
C ARG A 138 13.83 -12.79 -17.91
N THR A 139 13.59 -13.85 -17.14
CA THR A 139 12.35 -13.98 -16.34
C THR A 139 12.17 -12.79 -15.42
N ILE A 140 13.22 -12.36 -14.71
CA ILE A 140 13.14 -11.19 -13.82
C ILE A 140 12.77 -9.93 -14.58
N ARG A 141 13.44 -9.67 -15.71
CA ARG A 141 13.22 -8.44 -16.48
C ARG A 141 11.90 -8.44 -17.23
N ASP A 142 11.63 -9.52 -17.96
CA ASP A 142 10.58 -9.54 -18.98
C ASP A 142 9.23 -9.99 -18.40
N GLU A 143 9.22 -10.92 -17.44
CA GLU A 143 8.00 -11.47 -16.85
C GLU A 143 7.59 -10.75 -15.57
N ILE A 144 8.53 -10.42 -14.67
CA ILE A 144 8.24 -9.74 -13.40
C ILE A 144 8.35 -8.21 -13.55
N GLY A 145 9.27 -7.73 -14.40
CA GLY A 145 9.60 -6.31 -14.53
C GLY A 145 10.46 -5.81 -13.35
N GLY A 146 11.24 -6.71 -12.76
CA GLY A 146 12.14 -6.43 -11.66
C GLY A 146 13.56 -6.14 -12.11
N MET A 147 14.44 -5.84 -11.15
CA MET A 147 15.85 -5.53 -11.37
C MET A 147 16.74 -6.57 -10.68
N ILE A 148 17.72 -7.07 -11.41
CA ILE A 148 18.82 -7.83 -10.87
C ILE A 148 20.11 -7.30 -11.47
N GLU A 149 21.08 -6.91 -10.61
CA GLU A 149 22.29 -6.23 -11.03
C GLU A 149 23.52 -6.82 -10.35
N PRO A 150 24.61 -7.07 -11.10
CA PRO A 150 25.89 -7.51 -10.55
C PRO A 150 26.63 -6.34 -9.92
N VAL A 151 27.12 -6.53 -8.69
CA VAL A 151 27.96 -5.56 -7.95
C VAL A 151 29.17 -6.28 -7.33
N ASP A 152 30.23 -5.54 -7.03
CA ASP A 152 31.45 -6.10 -6.48
C ASP A 152 31.47 -5.95 -4.95
N PHE A 153 30.87 -6.90 -4.25
CA PHE A 153 30.87 -6.94 -2.79
C PHE A 153 32.24 -7.37 -2.22
N ILE A 154 33.02 -8.13 -2.98
CA ILE A 154 34.29 -8.72 -2.50
C ILE A 154 35.42 -7.72 -2.60
N ARG A 155 35.66 -7.14 -3.77
CA ARG A 155 36.85 -6.35 -4.07
C ARG A 155 36.63 -4.83 -4.03
N ASN A 156 35.40 -4.38 -4.31
CA ASN A 156 35.07 -2.96 -4.41
C ASN A 156 33.76 -2.60 -3.71
N GLN A 157 33.69 -2.96 -2.42
CA GLN A 157 32.48 -2.72 -1.60
C GLN A 157 32.01 -1.25 -1.60
N GLY A 158 32.97 -0.31 -1.61
CA GLY A 158 32.65 1.12 -1.64
C GLY A 158 31.86 1.52 -2.89
N GLU A 159 32.19 0.93 -4.06
CA GLU A 159 31.45 1.15 -5.30
C GLU A 159 30.09 0.47 -5.26
N ALA A 160 30.02 -0.78 -4.78
CA ALA A 160 28.77 -1.50 -4.63
C ALA A 160 27.77 -0.72 -3.76
N LEU A 161 28.22 -0.20 -2.60
CA LEU A 161 27.38 0.64 -1.74
C LEU A 161 26.94 1.93 -2.42
N ARG A 162 27.83 2.60 -3.18
CA ARG A 162 27.44 3.81 -3.92
C ARG A 162 26.37 3.53 -4.97
N GLN A 163 26.49 2.44 -5.73
CA GLN A 163 25.52 2.05 -6.76
C GLN A 163 24.16 1.73 -6.14
N ILE A 164 24.13 0.93 -5.07
CA ILE A 164 22.91 0.55 -4.34
C ILE A 164 22.22 1.79 -3.76
N ASN A 165 22.99 2.68 -3.11
CA ASN A 165 22.43 3.89 -2.49
C ASN A 165 21.98 4.90 -3.54
N ALA A 166 22.72 5.07 -4.65
CA ALA A 166 22.29 5.94 -5.75
C ALA A 166 21.00 5.44 -6.41
N TRP A 167 20.83 4.11 -6.51
CA TRP A 167 19.56 3.53 -6.94
C TRP A 167 18.42 3.87 -5.97
N ALA A 168 18.59 3.62 -4.68
CA ALA A 168 17.56 3.92 -3.68
C ALA A 168 17.18 5.41 -3.66
N ALA A 169 18.18 6.31 -3.71
CA ALA A 169 17.97 7.76 -3.81
C ALA A 169 17.13 8.14 -5.04
N ARG A 170 17.45 7.58 -6.21
CA ARG A 170 16.71 7.85 -7.45
C ARG A 170 15.26 7.35 -7.36
N GLU A 171 15.05 6.11 -6.91
CA GLU A 171 13.72 5.48 -6.85
C GLU A 171 12.82 6.14 -5.80
N THR A 172 13.39 6.78 -4.78
CA THR A 172 12.64 7.43 -3.70
C THR A 172 12.71 8.96 -3.75
N ARG A 173 13.07 9.55 -4.88
CA ARG A 173 13.22 11.01 -5.02
C ARG A 173 14.07 11.62 -3.90
N ASN A 174 15.15 10.93 -3.56
CA ASN A 174 16.11 11.31 -2.51
C ASN A 174 15.55 11.29 -1.06
N ARG A 175 14.40 10.64 -0.83
CA ARG A 175 13.88 10.42 0.53
C ARG A 175 14.62 9.32 1.26
N ILE A 176 15.14 8.34 0.52
CA ILE A 176 16.01 7.28 1.05
C ILE A 176 17.37 7.39 0.35
N PRO A 177 18.24 8.33 0.76
CA PRO A 177 19.54 8.54 0.10
C PRO A 177 20.53 7.40 0.38
N GLN A 178 20.29 6.62 1.44
CA GLN A 178 21.14 5.51 1.84
C GLN A 178 20.26 4.35 2.32
N ILE A 179 20.38 3.20 1.65
CA ILE A 179 19.67 1.97 2.02
C ILE A 179 20.62 0.89 2.55
N LEU A 180 21.89 0.92 2.16
CA LEU A 180 22.91 -0.02 2.60
C LEU A 180 24.18 0.75 3.00
N THR A 181 24.56 0.66 4.28
CA THR A 181 25.65 1.45 4.84
C THR A 181 26.85 0.60 5.29
N THR A 182 26.60 -0.68 5.61
CA THR A 182 27.61 -1.58 6.14
C THR A 182 28.37 -2.29 5.03
N ARG A 183 29.68 -2.47 5.23
CA ARG A 183 30.52 -3.28 4.35
C ARG A 183 30.59 -4.70 4.88
N ASP A 184 30.49 -5.66 3.98
CA ASP A 184 30.60 -7.07 4.30
C ASP A 184 31.10 -7.84 3.05
N PRO A 185 32.33 -8.38 3.06
CA PRO A 185 32.91 -9.11 1.92
C PRO A 185 32.26 -10.49 1.71
N ASP A 186 31.50 -10.98 2.68
CA ASP A 186 30.82 -12.26 2.58
C ASP A 186 29.45 -12.17 1.89
N ARG A 187 29.00 -10.96 1.54
CA ARG A 187 27.76 -10.77 0.79
C ARG A 187 27.84 -11.41 -0.58
N ARG A 188 26.77 -12.14 -0.95
CA ARG A 188 26.60 -12.75 -2.27
C ARG A 188 25.35 -12.29 -2.96
N LEU A 189 24.25 -12.11 -2.21
CA LEU A 189 22.98 -11.64 -2.71
C LEU A 189 22.31 -10.77 -1.65
N VAL A 190 22.01 -9.54 -2.02
CA VAL A 190 21.31 -8.57 -1.19
C VAL A 190 20.01 -8.18 -1.87
N LEU A 191 18.90 -8.31 -1.18
CA LEU A 191 17.63 -7.71 -1.59
C LEU A 191 17.50 -6.33 -0.96
N THR A 192 17.19 -5.35 -1.80
CA THR A 192 16.81 -4.02 -1.34
C THR A 192 15.41 -3.69 -1.80
N ASN A 193 14.67 -3.11 -0.89
CA ASN A 193 13.32 -2.69 -1.09
C ASN A 193 13.15 -1.25 -0.62
N ALA A 194 12.82 -0.37 -1.53
CA ALA A 194 12.60 1.04 -1.28
C ALA A 194 11.21 1.43 -1.78
N VAL A 195 10.39 1.96 -0.90
CA VAL A 195 9.02 2.36 -1.25
C VAL A 195 8.81 3.84 -0.98
N TYR A 196 8.25 4.50 -1.97
CA TYR A 196 7.91 5.90 -1.94
C TYR A 196 6.43 6.07 -2.31
N PHE A 197 5.70 6.77 -1.46
CA PHE A 197 4.33 7.17 -1.73
C PHE A 197 4.17 8.67 -1.50
N LYS A 198 3.48 9.32 -2.43
CA LYS A 198 3.07 10.71 -2.33
C LYS A 198 1.64 10.84 -2.81
N GLY A 199 0.77 11.39 -1.96
CA GLY A 199 -0.63 11.65 -2.29
C GLY A 199 -1.13 12.87 -1.52
N LYS A 200 -1.92 13.70 -2.16
CA LYS A 200 -2.62 14.79 -1.50
C LYS A 200 -3.91 14.27 -0.89
N TRP A 201 -4.31 14.77 0.26
CA TRP A 201 -5.65 14.48 0.75
C TRP A 201 -6.70 14.92 -0.27
N SER A 202 -7.70 14.10 -0.52
CA SER A 202 -8.87 14.53 -1.32
C SER A 202 -9.56 15.74 -0.71
N ASP A 203 -9.52 15.83 0.62
CA ASP A 203 -9.99 16.95 1.43
C ASP A 203 -8.83 17.39 2.32
N GLN A 204 -8.14 18.48 1.92
CA GLN A 204 -6.92 18.96 2.56
C GLN A 204 -7.22 19.74 3.84
N PHE A 205 -6.30 19.69 4.80
CA PHE A 205 -6.40 20.51 5.99
C PHE A 205 -5.97 21.95 5.68
N ALA A 206 -6.68 22.92 6.22
CA ALA A 206 -6.24 24.30 6.18
C ALA A 206 -5.04 24.51 7.12
N ALA A 207 -3.94 25.02 6.60
CA ALA A 207 -2.71 25.19 7.37
C ALA A 207 -2.91 26.06 8.63
N ASN A 208 -3.82 27.04 8.59
CA ASN A 208 -4.17 27.90 9.71
C ASN A 208 -5.05 27.20 10.77
N ALA A 209 -5.59 26.00 10.47
CA ALA A 209 -6.34 25.17 11.43
C ALA A 209 -5.45 24.20 12.20
N THR A 210 -4.16 24.10 11.85
CA THR A 210 -3.18 23.32 12.61
C THR A 210 -2.77 24.06 13.89
N GLN A 211 -2.92 23.39 15.02
CA GLN A 211 -2.68 23.98 16.35
C GLN A 211 -1.67 23.16 17.13
N ASP A 212 -0.99 23.82 18.06
CA ASP A 212 -0.18 23.15 19.06
C ASP A 212 -1.08 22.38 20.02
N GLY A 213 -0.70 21.15 20.32
CA GLY A 213 -1.47 20.27 21.16
C GLY A 213 -0.60 19.21 21.84
N ARG A 214 -1.24 18.15 22.31
CA ARG A 214 -0.59 17.05 23.01
C ARG A 214 -0.90 15.75 22.32
N PHE A 215 0.11 14.94 22.10
CA PHE A 215 -0.03 13.55 21.72
C PHE A 215 0.30 12.66 22.93
N TYR A 216 -0.63 11.83 23.35
CA TYR A 216 -0.49 11.00 24.55
C TYR A 216 0.24 9.70 24.20
N THR A 217 1.45 9.54 24.69
CA THR A 217 2.27 8.32 24.51
C THR A 217 1.99 7.27 25.60
N GLY A 218 1.14 7.58 26.58
CA GLY A 218 0.72 6.72 27.67
C GLY A 218 -0.56 7.24 28.32
N ALA A 219 -0.95 6.67 29.43
CA ALA A 219 -2.17 7.07 30.13
C ALA A 219 -2.20 8.57 30.50
N SER A 220 -1.08 9.10 30.98
CA SER A 220 -0.91 10.51 31.36
C SER A 220 0.32 11.17 30.73
N THR A 221 1.26 10.41 30.19
CA THR A 221 2.45 10.92 29.50
C THR A 221 2.07 11.43 28.11
N HIS A 222 2.67 12.54 27.70
CA HIS A 222 2.43 13.13 26.39
C HIS A 222 3.66 13.87 25.89
N VAL A 223 3.70 14.09 24.57
CA VAL A 223 4.66 14.95 23.89
C VAL A 223 3.92 16.11 23.21
N PRO A 224 4.59 17.26 22.98
CA PRO A 224 4.04 18.31 22.13
C PRO A 224 3.78 17.79 20.74
N ALA A 225 2.68 18.22 20.11
CA ALA A 225 2.29 17.80 18.77
C ALA A 225 1.68 18.95 17.99
N ARG A 226 1.86 18.94 16.67
CA ARG A 226 1.11 19.77 15.73
C ARG A 226 -0.12 18.99 15.30
N LEU A 227 -1.31 19.45 15.68
CA LEU A 227 -2.59 18.79 15.43
C LEU A 227 -3.35 19.53 14.33
N MET A 228 -3.52 18.89 13.19
CA MET A 228 -4.30 19.35 12.03
C MET A 228 -5.78 19.09 12.31
N ARG A 229 -6.65 20.04 12.01
CA ARG A 229 -8.09 19.91 12.27
C ARG A 229 -8.91 20.31 11.06
N GLN A 230 -9.99 19.55 10.80
CA GLN A 230 -11.00 19.89 9.80
C GLN A 230 -12.33 19.18 10.05
N LEU A 231 -13.38 19.72 9.43
CA LEU A 231 -14.65 19.01 9.27
C LEU A 231 -14.64 18.34 7.91
N THR A 232 -14.71 17.01 7.87
CA THR A 232 -14.71 16.23 6.63
C THR A 232 -15.76 15.14 6.67
N SER A 233 -15.88 14.35 5.59
CA SER A 233 -16.71 13.15 5.52
C SER A 233 -15.88 11.98 5.03
N ALA A 234 -15.73 10.96 5.85
CA ALA A 234 -14.93 9.78 5.53
C ALA A 234 -15.72 8.50 5.85
N ARG A 235 -15.36 7.39 5.22
CA ARG A 235 -15.89 6.07 5.60
C ARG A 235 -15.54 5.81 7.05
N TYR A 236 -16.50 5.40 7.85
CA TYR A 236 -16.36 5.31 9.29
C TYR A 236 -17.15 4.16 9.87
N PHE A 237 -16.53 3.43 10.77
CA PHE A 237 -17.25 2.58 11.72
C PHE A 237 -16.57 2.62 13.10
N GLU A 238 -17.30 2.18 14.09
CA GLU A 238 -16.76 2.10 15.44
C GLU A 238 -17.17 0.82 16.17
N THR A 239 -16.37 0.49 17.16
CA THR A 239 -16.61 -0.58 18.11
C THR A 239 -16.52 -0.01 19.54
N PRO A 240 -16.88 -0.76 20.57
CA PRO A 240 -16.61 -0.33 21.94
C PRO A 240 -15.13 -0.08 22.25
N ARG A 241 -14.19 -0.59 21.41
CA ARG A 241 -12.75 -0.55 21.69
C ARG A 241 -11.97 0.45 20.84
N PHE A 242 -12.43 0.73 19.63
CA PHE A 242 -11.75 1.64 18.69
C PHE A 242 -12.73 2.28 17.71
N GLN A 243 -12.30 3.39 17.12
CA GLN A 243 -12.89 4.02 15.95
C GLN A 243 -12.02 3.70 14.72
N ALA A 244 -12.63 3.58 13.55
CA ALA A 244 -11.92 3.41 12.29
C ALA A 244 -12.45 4.38 11.25
N ALA A 245 -11.54 5.04 10.53
CA ALA A 245 -11.89 5.93 9.43
C ALA A 245 -10.92 5.75 8.27
N ASP A 246 -11.40 6.00 7.04
CA ASP A 246 -10.66 5.83 5.80
C ASP A 246 -10.59 7.16 5.06
N PHE A 247 -9.41 7.76 4.98
CA PHE A 247 -9.16 9.09 4.43
C PHE A 247 -8.58 8.97 3.02
N ASP A 248 -9.31 9.45 2.04
CA ASP A 248 -8.97 9.35 0.62
C ASP A 248 -7.84 10.31 0.24
N TYR A 249 -6.95 9.84 -0.65
CA TYR A 249 -5.96 10.67 -1.34
C TYR A 249 -6.44 11.02 -2.75
N ASP A 250 -6.14 12.23 -3.21
CA ASP A 250 -6.39 12.75 -4.56
C ASP A 250 -7.79 12.38 -5.10
N GLN A 251 -7.87 11.60 -6.15
CA GLN A 251 -9.14 11.12 -6.73
C GLN A 251 -9.64 9.81 -6.08
N GLY A 252 -9.07 9.42 -4.94
CA GLY A 252 -9.58 8.33 -4.12
C GLY A 252 -9.17 6.92 -4.55
N ALA A 253 -8.14 6.75 -5.37
CA ALA A 253 -7.57 5.44 -5.65
C ALA A 253 -6.84 4.88 -4.42
N PHE A 254 -6.12 5.73 -3.70
CA PHE A 254 -5.47 5.38 -2.42
C PHE A 254 -6.22 5.98 -1.24
N ALA A 255 -6.09 5.35 -0.09
CA ALA A 255 -6.59 5.87 1.16
C ALA A 255 -5.72 5.43 2.35
N LEU A 256 -5.76 6.24 3.42
CA LEU A 256 -5.18 5.94 4.72
C LEU A 256 -6.29 5.52 5.68
N ALA A 257 -6.38 4.24 5.97
CA ALA A 257 -7.23 3.74 7.04
C ALA A 257 -6.53 3.95 8.39
N VAL A 258 -7.23 4.59 9.31
CA VAL A 258 -6.75 4.87 10.67
C VAL A 258 -7.64 4.12 11.66
N PHE A 259 -7.03 3.26 12.48
CA PHE A 259 -7.70 2.54 13.57
C PHE A 259 -7.24 3.15 14.89
N LEU A 260 -8.13 3.89 15.53
CA LEU A 260 -7.86 4.69 16.72
C LEU A 260 -8.46 4.01 17.95
N PRO A 261 -7.66 3.39 18.83
CA PRO A 261 -8.15 2.85 20.09
C PRO A 261 -8.82 3.95 20.95
N ARG A 262 -9.92 3.63 21.63
CA ARG A 262 -10.60 4.59 22.51
C ARG A 262 -9.75 4.96 23.71
N GLU A 263 -9.09 3.98 24.26
CA GLU A 263 -8.16 4.15 25.39
C GLU A 263 -6.80 4.64 24.89
N ARG A 264 -6.14 5.55 25.64
CA ARG A 264 -4.80 6.07 25.29
C ARG A 264 -3.73 4.97 25.22
N THR A 265 -3.89 3.91 25.97
CA THR A 265 -2.99 2.75 26.01
C THR A 265 -3.55 1.53 25.26
N GLY A 266 -4.62 1.73 24.49
CA GLY A 266 -5.37 0.63 23.85
C GLY A 266 -4.69 0.00 22.65
N LEU A 267 -3.64 0.63 22.06
CA LEU A 267 -2.99 0.14 20.86
C LEU A 267 -2.41 -1.27 21.04
N ALA A 268 -1.72 -1.53 22.13
CA ALA A 268 -1.15 -2.86 22.40
C ALA A 268 -2.21 -3.98 22.48
N ALA A 269 -3.42 -3.66 22.97
CA ALA A 269 -4.53 -4.61 22.98
C ALA A 269 -5.11 -4.80 21.58
N PHE A 270 -5.19 -3.74 20.77
CA PHE A 270 -5.61 -3.82 19.37
C PHE A 270 -4.64 -4.70 18.56
N GLU A 271 -3.33 -4.44 18.66
CA GLU A 271 -2.27 -5.21 17.95
C GLU A 271 -2.23 -6.68 18.33
N ARG A 272 -2.41 -6.99 19.62
CA ARG A 272 -2.45 -8.38 20.12
C ARG A 272 -3.58 -9.19 19.46
N ASP A 273 -4.71 -8.54 19.26
CA ASP A 273 -5.88 -9.18 18.69
C ASP A 273 -5.90 -9.13 17.15
N LEU A 274 -4.98 -8.38 16.52
CA LEU A 274 -4.91 -8.21 15.08
C LEU A 274 -4.40 -9.51 14.42
N THR A 275 -5.20 -10.08 13.54
CA THR A 275 -4.84 -11.20 12.64
C THR A 275 -5.13 -10.78 11.20
N GLY A 276 -4.57 -11.47 10.20
CA GLY A 276 -4.89 -11.22 8.79
C GLY A 276 -6.40 -11.20 8.54
N ALA A 277 -7.10 -12.25 8.98
CA ALA A 277 -8.55 -12.35 8.83
C ALA A 277 -9.33 -11.21 9.52
N ARG A 278 -8.85 -10.73 10.67
CA ARG A 278 -9.48 -9.56 11.33
C ARG A 278 -9.20 -8.27 10.59
N LEU A 279 -8.00 -8.09 10.09
CA LEU A 279 -7.68 -6.92 9.29
C LEU A 279 -8.52 -6.91 8.01
N ASP A 280 -8.68 -8.06 7.34
CA ASP A 280 -9.56 -8.20 6.17
C ASP A 280 -11.00 -7.84 6.50
N GLN A 281 -11.51 -8.33 7.63
CA GLN A 281 -12.84 -7.98 8.11
C GLN A 281 -12.99 -6.47 8.34
N TYR A 282 -12.02 -5.83 9.01
CA TYR A 282 -12.05 -4.39 9.27
C TYR A 282 -11.95 -3.55 7.99
N MET A 283 -11.07 -3.92 7.07
CA MET A 283 -10.95 -3.25 5.77
C MET A 283 -12.21 -3.42 4.92
N SER A 284 -12.83 -4.59 4.93
CA SER A 284 -14.11 -4.83 4.25
C SER A 284 -15.25 -4.03 4.88
N GLN A 285 -15.28 -3.91 6.20
CA GLN A 285 -16.26 -3.10 6.91
C GLN A 285 -16.10 -1.61 6.60
N LEU A 286 -14.86 -1.09 6.57
CA LEU A 286 -14.57 0.28 6.12
C LEU A 286 -15.01 0.49 4.67
N ALA A 287 -14.70 -0.44 3.77
CA ALA A 287 -15.05 -0.33 2.36
C ALA A 287 -16.56 -0.20 2.11
N SER A 288 -17.40 -0.76 2.98
CA SER A 288 -18.86 -0.71 2.91
C SER A 288 -19.52 0.32 3.87
N ALA A 289 -18.71 0.99 4.69
CA ALA A 289 -19.21 1.91 5.72
C ALA A 289 -19.78 3.20 5.12
N GLU A 290 -20.71 3.81 5.85
CA GLU A 290 -21.20 5.15 5.56
C GLU A 290 -20.11 6.21 5.72
N ARG A 291 -20.37 7.40 5.17
CA ARG A 291 -19.48 8.58 5.25
C ARG A 291 -20.12 9.68 6.09
N PRO A 292 -20.19 9.53 7.42
CA PRO A 292 -20.70 10.59 8.28
C PRO A 292 -19.76 11.79 8.27
N ARG A 293 -20.26 12.92 8.79
CA ARG A 293 -19.42 14.08 9.06
C ARG A 293 -18.56 13.81 10.29
N LEU A 294 -17.25 14.07 10.17
CA LEU A 294 -16.27 13.92 11.24
C LEU A 294 -15.68 15.29 11.62
N ASP A 295 -15.57 15.55 12.92
CA ASP A 295 -14.64 16.56 13.46
C ASP A 295 -13.28 15.86 13.62
N LEU A 296 -12.47 15.98 12.56
CA LEU A 296 -11.24 15.23 12.42
C LEU A 296 -10.07 16.03 13.04
N THR A 297 -9.29 15.34 13.86
CA THR A 297 -7.97 15.80 14.31
C THR A 297 -6.94 14.71 14.04
N LEU A 298 -5.92 15.02 13.24
CA LEU A 298 -4.76 14.17 13.01
C LEU A 298 -3.48 14.91 13.38
N PRO A 299 -2.47 14.24 13.95
CA PRO A 299 -1.16 14.84 14.14
C PRO A 299 -0.40 14.93 12.82
N LYS A 300 0.48 15.92 12.67
CA LYS A 300 1.58 15.85 11.72
C LYS A 300 2.52 14.74 12.15
N VAL A 301 2.91 13.90 11.22
CA VAL A 301 3.76 12.73 11.47
C VAL A 301 4.85 12.67 10.42
N GLU A 302 6.08 12.46 10.87
CA GLU A 302 7.19 12.10 10.01
C GLU A 302 7.88 10.88 10.61
N MET A 303 7.98 9.80 9.85
CA MET A 303 8.61 8.54 10.30
C MET A 303 9.48 7.98 9.19
N GLU A 304 10.65 7.53 9.61
CA GLU A 304 11.54 6.70 8.81
C GLU A 304 11.73 5.37 9.54
N ALA A 305 11.64 4.26 8.81
CA ALA A 305 11.90 2.95 9.38
C ALA A 305 12.86 2.17 8.49
N GLU A 306 13.82 1.48 9.12
CA GLU A 306 14.82 0.65 8.47
C GLU A 306 14.88 -0.71 9.15
N TYR A 307 14.78 -1.76 8.37
CA TYR A 307 14.80 -3.13 8.86
C TYR A 307 15.81 -3.97 8.07
N SER A 308 16.64 -4.75 8.79
CA SER A 308 17.22 -5.97 8.26
C SER A 308 16.27 -7.12 8.56
N LEU A 309 15.59 -7.61 7.54
CA LEU A 309 14.48 -8.55 7.71
C LEU A 309 14.89 -10.01 7.84
N VAL A 310 16.19 -10.35 7.70
CA VAL A 310 16.65 -11.76 7.73
C VAL A 310 16.21 -12.49 9.00
N ALA A 311 16.41 -11.90 10.18
CA ALA A 311 16.01 -12.52 11.44
C ALA A 311 14.50 -12.71 11.56
N HIS A 312 13.73 -11.70 11.11
CA HIS A 312 12.27 -11.73 11.12
C HIS A 312 11.72 -12.82 10.18
N LEU A 313 12.23 -12.88 8.95
CA LEU A 313 11.80 -13.86 7.95
C LEU A 313 12.20 -15.29 8.34
N ARG A 314 13.37 -15.46 8.99
CA ARG A 314 13.75 -16.77 9.57
C ARG A 314 12.76 -17.24 10.65
N ALA A 315 12.34 -16.32 11.52
CA ALA A 315 11.34 -16.61 12.54
C ALA A 315 9.97 -16.94 11.94
N MET A 316 9.63 -16.36 10.80
CA MET A 316 8.40 -16.62 10.05
C MET A 316 8.47 -17.91 9.23
N GLY A 317 9.65 -18.52 9.03
CA GLY A 317 9.80 -19.81 8.35
C GLY A 317 10.68 -19.82 7.11
N VAL A 318 11.13 -18.67 6.58
CA VAL A 318 12.13 -18.64 5.50
C VAL A 318 13.51 -18.83 6.13
N ARG A 319 14.07 -20.00 6.04
CA ARG A 319 15.35 -20.38 6.68
C ARG A 319 16.41 -20.77 5.69
N ALA A 320 16.08 -21.69 4.79
CA ALA A 320 17.02 -22.25 3.81
C ALA A 320 17.68 -21.18 2.95
N ALA A 321 16.92 -20.18 2.49
CA ALA A 321 17.41 -19.09 1.64
C ALA A 321 18.58 -18.30 2.24
N PHE A 322 18.74 -18.30 3.56
CA PHE A 322 19.75 -17.56 4.31
C PHE A 322 20.93 -18.44 4.78
N THR A 323 21.10 -19.60 4.21
CA THR A 323 22.16 -20.56 4.59
C THR A 323 22.97 -21.00 3.38
N PRO A 324 24.18 -21.55 3.56
CA PRO A 324 24.93 -22.14 2.46
C PRO A 324 24.25 -23.32 1.77
N ALA A 325 23.18 -23.88 2.36
CA ALA A 325 22.36 -24.94 1.77
C ALA A 325 21.22 -24.41 0.90
N ALA A 326 21.16 -23.10 0.67
CA ALA A 326 20.15 -22.51 -0.20
C ALA A 326 20.23 -23.07 -1.62
N ASP A 327 19.10 -23.50 -2.16
CA ASP A 327 19.01 -23.95 -3.54
C ASP A 327 18.56 -22.76 -4.43
N PHE A 328 19.57 -22.12 -5.03
CA PHE A 328 19.42 -21.09 -6.05
C PHE A 328 20.07 -21.52 -7.37
N ALA A 329 20.10 -22.81 -7.66
CA ALA A 329 20.73 -23.37 -8.84
C ALA A 329 20.13 -22.84 -10.16
N ALA A 330 18.89 -22.36 -10.16
CA ALA A 330 18.33 -21.72 -11.34
C ALA A 330 18.74 -20.23 -11.49
N ILE A 331 19.32 -19.60 -10.46
CA ILE A 331 19.93 -18.26 -10.56
C ILE A 331 21.34 -18.33 -11.13
N THR A 332 22.17 -19.23 -10.58
CA THR A 332 23.56 -19.40 -10.97
C THR A 332 23.96 -20.87 -10.89
N ALA A 333 24.99 -21.25 -11.68
CA ALA A 333 25.61 -22.57 -11.56
C ALA A 333 26.70 -22.59 -10.47
N ASP A 334 27.11 -21.43 -9.97
CA ASP A 334 28.12 -21.31 -8.94
C ASP A 334 27.56 -21.72 -7.57
N GLU A 335 28.34 -22.43 -6.79
CA GLU A 335 27.93 -22.86 -5.45
C GLU A 335 27.96 -21.71 -4.43
N GLY A 336 27.17 -21.84 -3.38
CA GLY A 336 27.18 -20.95 -2.21
C GLY A 336 26.44 -19.63 -2.38
N LEU A 337 25.53 -19.51 -3.37
CA LEU A 337 24.63 -18.36 -3.41
C LEU A 337 23.59 -18.48 -2.31
N MET A 338 23.58 -17.50 -1.43
CA MET A 338 22.54 -17.36 -0.39
C MET A 338 22.17 -15.88 -0.24
N VAL A 339 20.97 -15.61 0.26
CA VAL A 339 20.55 -14.26 0.62
C VAL A 339 21.33 -13.83 1.85
N SER A 340 22.22 -12.85 1.69
CA SER A 340 23.04 -12.33 2.78
C SER A 340 22.29 -11.29 3.60
N ASP A 341 21.45 -10.47 2.96
CA ASP A 341 20.68 -9.43 3.63
C ASP A 341 19.38 -9.11 2.88
N VAL A 342 18.37 -8.64 3.62
CA VAL A 342 17.10 -8.15 3.10
C VAL A 342 16.83 -6.81 3.78
N ILE A 343 17.15 -5.72 3.08
CA ILE A 343 17.01 -4.37 3.61
C ILE A 343 15.69 -3.77 3.12
N HIS A 344 14.86 -3.43 4.08
CA HIS A 344 13.60 -2.74 3.86
C HIS A 344 13.63 -1.38 4.53
N LYS A 345 13.48 -0.33 3.74
CA LYS A 345 13.47 1.04 4.24
C LYS A 345 12.26 1.78 3.73
N THR A 346 11.56 2.47 4.64
CA THR A 346 10.33 3.19 4.36
C THR A 346 10.39 4.60 4.91
N PHE A 347 9.70 5.50 4.25
CA PHE A 347 9.48 6.87 4.68
C PHE A 347 8.00 7.20 4.60
N LEU A 348 7.45 7.84 5.63
CA LEU A 348 6.09 8.38 5.67
C LEU A 348 6.11 9.76 6.31
N ALA A 349 5.58 10.76 5.61
CA ALA A 349 5.26 12.06 6.16
C ALA A 349 3.77 12.35 5.93
N ILE A 350 3.07 12.74 6.96
CA ILE A 350 1.65 13.14 6.94
C ILE A 350 1.58 14.60 7.39
N ASP A 351 1.07 15.47 6.52
CA ASP A 351 0.87 16.88 6.79
C ASP A 351 -0.49 17.38 6.27
N GLU A 352 -0.69 18.69 6.24
CA GLU A 352 -1.95 19.34 5.87
C GLU A 352 -2.36 19.07 4.43
N GLU A 353 -1.41 18.91 3.52
CA GLU A 353 -1.68 18.67 2.11
C GLU A 353 -1.89 17.19 1.79
N GLY A 354 -1.28 16.29 2.57
CA GLY A 354 -1.34 14.85 2.31
C GLY A 354 -0.17 14.08 2.90
N THR A 355 0.25 13.09 2.16
CA THR A 355 1.51 12.40 2.39
C THR A 355 2.52 12.96 1.40
N GLU A 356 3.54 13.63 1.93
CA GLU A 356 4.62 14.28 1.20
C GLU A 356 4.19 15.34 0.16
N ALA A 357 3.67 16.48 0.62
CA ALA A 357 3.27 17.61 -0.23
C ALA A 357 4.03 18.91 0.12
N ALA A 358 4.18 19.80 -0.87
CA ALA A 358 4.73 21.13 -0.73
C ALA A 358 3.60 22.17 -0.86
N ALA A 359 3.57 23.15 0.05
CA ALA A 359 2.45 24.06 0.32
C ALA A 359 1.86 24.78 -0.91
N VAL A 360 0.54 24.65 -1.09
CA VAL A 360 -0.29 25.53 -1.94
C VAL A 360 -1.51 25.96 -1.13
N THR A 361 -1.77 27.24 -1.07
CA THR A 361 -2.88 27.84 -0.31
C THR A 361 -4.20 27.66 -1.05
N ALA A 362 -5.15 26.91 -0.51
CA ALA A 362 -6.52 26.85 -1.00
C ALA A 362 -7.39 27.95 -0.36
N ILE A 363 -8.23 28.59 -1.17
CA ILE A 363 -9.21 29.57 -0.71
C ILE A 363 -10.58 28.91 -0.73
N ASP A 364 -11.16 28.72 0.46
CA ASP A 364 -12.54 28.24 0.62
C ASP A 364 -13.53 29.35 0.23
N VAL A 365 -14.37 29.06 -0.77
CA VAL A 365 -15.56 29.87 -1.10
C VAL A 365 -16.76 29.29 -0.38
N VAL A 366 -17.18 29.93 0.69
CA VAL A 366 -18.39 29.54 1.43
C VAL A 366 -19.62 30.06 0.68
N THR A 367 -20.44 29.18 0.12
CA THR A 367 -21.77 29.52 -0.38
C THR A 367 -22.78 29.61 0.79
N THR A 368 -23.26 30.81 1.05
CA THR A 368 -24.30 31.09 2.04
C THR A 368 -25.71 30.90 1.44
N ALA A 369 -26.14 29.65 1.28
CA ALA A 369 -27.56 29.34 1.10
C ALA A 369 -28.06 28.74 2.42
N ALA A 370 -29.11 29.35 3.02
CA ALA A 370 -29.72 28.80 4.22
C ALA A 370 -30.34 27.41 3.92
N PRO A 371 -29.95 26.36 4.62
CA PRO A 371 -30.49 25.03 4.39
C PRO A 371 -31.96 24.98 4.83
N SER A 372 -32.85 24.61 3.91
CA SER A 372 -34.23 24.31 4.20
C SER A 372 -34.32 22.83 4.61
N GLY A 373 -34.34 22.54 5.92
CA GLY A 373 -34.42 21.18 6.47
C GLY A 373 -34.04 21.14 7.95
N PRO A 374 -34.29 20.02 8.65
CA PRO A 374 -33.78 19.86 10.01
C PRO A 374 -32.24 19.97 10.00
N PRO A 375 -31.62 20.52 11.07
CA PRO A 375 -30.20 20.66 11.16
C PRO A 375 -29.52 19.28 11.01
N PRO A 376 -28.41 19.18 10.27
CA PRO A 376 -27.69 17.92 10.14
C PRO A 376 -27.23 17.43 11.53
N PRO A 377 -27.10 16.10 11.73
CA PRO A 377 -26.60 15.56 12.97
C PRO A 377 -25.20 16.14 13.29
N PRO A 378 -24.86 16.30 14.58
CA PRO A 378 -23.53 16.79 14.97
C PRO A 378 -22.44 15.86 14.40
N PRO A 379 -21.27 16.41 14.02
CA PRO A 379 -20.17 15.60 13.53
C PRO A 379 -19.64 14.65 14.62
N ILE A 380 -19.18 13.49 14.21
CA ILE A 380 -18.54 12.52 15.11
C ILE A 380 -17.11 12.98 15.38
N GLU A 381 -16.71 13.04 16.64
CA GLU A 381 -15.32 13.36 17.00
C GLU A 381 -14.38 12.19 16.66
N PHE A 382 -13.38 12.45 15.79
CA PHE A 382 -12.29 11.55 15.49
C PHE A 382 -10.97 12.25 15.79
N LYS A 383 -10.44 12.04 16.99
CA LYS A 383 -9.26 12.77 17.49
C LYS A 383 -8.09 11.82 17.75
N ALA A 384 -7.17 11.75 16.79
CA ALA A 384 -5.97 10.92 16.85
C ALA A 384 -4.84 11.62 17.63
N ASP A 385 -5.08 11.86 18.92
CA ASP A 385 -4.13 12.46 19.86
C ASP A 385 -3.39 11.43 20.75
N ARG A 386 -3.41 10.17 20.36
CA ARG A 386 -2.87 9.01 21.07
C ARG A 386 -2.46 7.92 20.09
N PRO A 387 -1.71 6.86 20.50
CA PRO A 387 -1.25 5.82 19.58
C PRO A 387 -2.38 5.18 18.76
N PHE A 388 -2.14 5.06 17.47
CA PHE A 388 -3.09 4.49 16.50
C PHE A 388 -2.38 3.62 15.46
N PHE A 389 -3.15 2.73 14.86
CA PHE A 389 -2.69 1.84 13.78
C PHE A 389 -3.14 2.41 12.44
N ILE A 390 -2.31 2.23 11.41
CA ILE A 390 -2.56 2.73 10.06
C ILE A 390 -2.38 1.66 8.99
N VAL A 391 -3.17 1.77 7.93
CA VAL A 391 -3.01 1.01 6.70
C VAL A 391 -3.11 1.96 5.52
N LEU A 392 -2.05 2.11 4.76
CA LEU A 392 -2.11 2.76 3.45
C LEU A 392 -2.48 1.70 2.42
N HIS A 393 -3.58 1.89 1.70
CA HIS A 393 -4.07 0.88 0.77
C HIS A 393 -4.56 1.46 -0.56
N HIS A 394 -4.52 0.62 -1.59
CA HIS A 394 -5.08 0.89 -2.91
C HIS A 394 -6.46 0.26 -3.01
N LYS A 395 -7.49 1.09 -3.14
CA LYS A 395 -8.90 0.64 -3.09
C LYS A 395 -9.32 -0.24 -4.28
N PRO A 396 -8.95 0.09 -5.55
CA PRO A 396 -9.36 -0.72 -6.70
C PRO A 396 -8.88 -2.17 -6.62
N THR A 397 -7.62 -2.39 -6.22
CA THR A 397 -7.04 -3.73 -6.09
C THR A 397 -7.18 -4.32 -4.69
N ARG A 398 -7.62 -3.54 -3.70
CA ARG A 398 -7.66 -3.87 -2.28
C ARG A 398 -6.28 -4.19 -1.69
N THR A 399 -5.21 -3.77 -2.35
CA THR A 399 -3.84 -4.02 -1.91
C THR A 399 -3.50 -3.15 -0.72
N ARG A 400 -3.05 -3.76 0.38
CA ARG A 400 -2.46 -3.07 1.52
C ARG A 400 -0.98 -2.84 1.24
N LEU A 401 -0.63 -1.60 0.95
CA LEU A 401 0.73 -1.22 0.59
C LEU A 401 1.62 -1.11 1.82
N PHE A 402 1.09 -0.48 2.86
CA PHE A 402 1.80 -0.27 4.11
C PHE A 402 0.91 -0.56 5.30
N ILE A 403 1.54 -1.07 6.33
CA ILE A 403 0.94 -1.28 7.65
C ILE A 403 1.89 -0.67 8.68
N GLY A 404 1.32 0.01 9.67
CA GLY A 404 2.14 0.62 10.68
C GLY A 404 1.38 1.10 11.91
N ARG A 405 2.14 1.64 12.84
CA ARG A 405 1.61 2.36 14.00
C ARG A 405 2.32 3.68 14.20
N VAL A 406 1.56 4.64 14.65
CA VAL A 406 2.06 5.91 15.18
C VAL A 406 1.97 5.83 16.70
N ALA A 407 3.10 5.64 17.37
CA ALA A 407 3.20 5.56 18.81
C ALA A 407 3.65 6.89 19.44
N SER A 408 4.31 7.74 18.63
CA SER A 408 4.74 9.11 18.99
C SER A 408 4.83 9.98 17.72
N VAL A 409 4.87 11.30 17.89
CA VAL A 409 4.92 12.31 16.82
C VAL A 409 6.03 13.29 17.05
#